data_9da65dad343e7fe49b61bb22b0effc84
#
_entry.id   9da65dad343e7fe49b61bb22b0effc84
#
_cell.length_a   1.000
_cell.length_b   1.000
_cell.length_c   1.000
_cell.angle_alpha   90.00
_cell.angle_beta   90.00
_cell.angle_gamma   90.00
#
_symmetry.space_group_name_H-M   'P 1'
#
loop_
_entity.id
_entity.type
_entity.pdbx_description
1 polymer ?
#
loop_
_entity_poly.entity_id
_entity_poly.type
_entity_poly.pdbx_seq_one_letter_code
_entity_poly.pdbx_strand_id
1 'polypeptide(L)'
;MNGDPSIDVSLTDEGREEARLLGAQVAHLELELCVHSRFPRARETAELAMSGRDVPLETEPLLDDVNIGELEGWEIARYREVKRSLGRDRPFPGGESLDDAARRYALAFRRLVERGAGRVLVVCHEIPVRYALNAAAGSDSLDGPPFHEIPNAAPFLFEGDALARAAGRIEALAG
;
A
#
# COMPACT_ATOMS: atom_id res chain seq x y z
N MET A 1 -15.92 3.68 -2.64
CA MET A 1 -14.45 3.89 -2.50
C MET A 1 -14.19 4.60 -1.18
N ASN A 2 -13.09 4.35 -0.54
CA ASN A 2 -12.64 5.07 0.65
C ASN A 2 -11.16 5.40 0.49
N GLY A 3 -10.86 6.66 0.19
CA GLY A 3 -9.52 7.26 0.10
C GLY A 3 -9.25 8.27 1.24
N ASP A 4 -10.13 8.36 2.24
CA ASP A 4 -9.98 9.24 3.40
C ASP A 4 -9.76 8.39 4.67
N PRO A 5 -8.58 8.50 5.32
CA PRO A 5 -8.28 7.75 6.52
C PRO A 5 -9.08 8.20 7.77
N SER A 6 -9.75 9.36 7.71
CA SER A 6 -10.60 9.84 8.79
C SER A 6 -11.97 9.14 8.84
N ILE A 7 -12.34 8.45 7.75
CA ILE A 7 -13.60 7.69 7.69
C ILE A 7 -13.34 6.30 8.27
N ASP A 8 -14.07 5.96 9.33
CA ASP A 8 -13.95 4.65 10.00
C ASP A 8 -14.58 3.54 9.17
N VAL A 9 -13.79 2.98 8.26
CA VAL A 9 -14.13 1.76 7.52
C VAL A 9 -13.24 0.64 8.04
N SER A 10 -13.78 -0.11 8.99
CA SER A 10 -13.14 -1.29 9.58
C SER A 10 -13.22 -2.50 8.64
N LEU A 11 -12.50 -3.56 8.99
CA LEU A 11 -12.56 -4.84 8.27
C LEU A 11 -13.94 -5.50 8.39
N THR A 12 -14.31 -6.25 7.37
CA THR A 12 -15.39 -7.24 7.45
C THR A 12 -14.94 -8.46 8.28
N ASP A 13 -15.84 -9.35 8.63
CA ASP A 13 -15.47 -10.60 9.32
C ASP A 13 -14.54 -11.45 8.47
N GLU A 14 -14.76 -11.50 7.16
CA GLU A 14 -13.86 -12.14 6.20
C GLU A 14 -12.48 -11.48 6.19
N GLY A 15 -12.41 -10.14 6.13
CA GLY A 15 -11.14 -9.41 6.18
C GLY A 15 -10.39 -9.61 7.50
N ARG A 16 -11.09 -9.78 8.63
CA ARG A 16 -10.45 -10.14 9.91
C ARG A 16 -9.84 -11.54 9.88
N GLU A 17 -10.49 -12.49 9.21
CA GLU A 17 -9.95 -13.83 9.06
C GLU A 17 -8.74 -13.83 8.11
N GLU A 18 -8.81 -13.11 6.99
CA GLU A 18 -7.66 -12.91 6.08
C GLU A 18 -6.46 -12.30 6.83
N ALA A 19 -6.70 -11.32 7.71
CA ALA A 19 -5.65 -10.71 8.52
C ALA A 19 -4.98 -11.70 9.50
N ARG A 20 -5.77 -12.60 10.12
CA ARG A 20 -5.22 -13.67 10.98
C ARG A 20 -4.42 -14.69 10.17
N LEU A 21 -4.89 -15.04 8.98
CA LEU A 21 -4.18 -15.94 8.07
C LEU A 21 -2.85 -15.32 7.61
N LEU A 22 -2.81 -14.00 7.33
CA LEU A 22 -1.56 -13.29 7.08
C LEU A 22 -0.60 -13.45 8.26
N GLY A 23 -1.06 -13.28 9.50
CA GLY A 23 -0.24 -13.48 10.69
C GLY A 23 0.35 -14.89 10.77
N ALA A 24 -0.45 -15.91 10.45
CA ALA A 24 0.01 -17.31 10.39
C ALA A 24 1.05 -17.53 9.27
N GLN A 25 0.86 -16.93 8.10
CA GLN A 25 1.81 -17.04 6.97
C GLN A 25 3.17 -16.44 7.30
N VAL A 26 3.21 -15.32 8.03
CA VAL A 26 4.45 -14.64 8.40
C VAL A 26 4.97 -15.04 9.79
N ALA A 27 4.36 -16.03 10.45
CA ALA A 27 4.71 -16.42 11.82
C ALA A 27 6.17 -16.90 11.96
N HIS A 28 6.71 -17.51 10.89
CA HIS A 28 8.09 -18.00 10.85
C HIS A 28 9.14 -16.90 10.66
N LEU A 29 8.72 -15.66 10.38
CA LEU A 29 9.62 -14.53 10.18
C LEU A 29 9.89 -13.82 11.53
N GLU A 30 11.15 -13.54 11.81
CA GLU A 30 11.56 -12.69 12.92
C GLU A 30 11.34 -11.22 12.50
N LEU A 31 10.13 -10.71 12.76
CA LEU A 31 9.77 -9.33 12.45
C LEU A 31 10.19 -8.41 13.60
N GLU A 32 10.86 -7.31 13.26
CA GLU A 32 11.29 -6.30 14.23
C GLU A 32 10.31 -5.13 14.32
N LEU A 33 9.50 -4.93 13.29
CA LEU A 33 8.57 -3.82 13.18
C LEU A 33 7.39 -4.20 12.26
N CYS A 34 6.20 -3.70 12.57
CA CYS A 34 5.07 -3.68 11.66
C CYS A 34 4.66 -2.23 11.39
N VAL A 35 4.70 -1.81 10.14
CA VAL A 35 4.33 -0.46 9.70
C VAL A 35 3.01 -0.51 8.96
N HIS A 36 2.08 0.40 9.27
CA HIS A 36 0.79 0.44 8.59
C HIS A 36 0.40 1.87 8.18
N SER A 37 -0.49 2.01 7.19
CA SER A 37 -1.09 3.30 6.83
C SER A 37 -2.03 3.80 7.94
N ARG A 38 -2.50 5.05 7.84
CA ARG A 38 -3.46 5.64 8.80
C ARG A 38 -4.86 5.04 8.73
N PHE A 39 -5.18 4.29 7.67
CA PHE A 39 -6.52 3.74 7.47
C PHE A 39 -6.89 2.70 8.53
N PRO A 40 -8.11 2.79 9.14
CA PRO A 40 -8.56 1.84 10.16
C PRO A 40 -8.42 0.38 9.72
N ARG A 41 -8.78 0.05 8.48
CA ARG A 41 -8.64 -1.31 7.92
C ARG A 41 -7.19 -1.81 7.89
N ALA A 42 -6.22 -0.94 7.58
CA ALA A 42 -4.80 -1.33 7.55
C ALA A 42 -4.25 -1.52 8.97
N ARG A 43 -4.62 -0.63 9.89
CA ARG A 43 -4.29 -0.75 11.31
C ARG A 43 -4.86 -2.04 11.91
N GLU A 44 -6.15 -2.33 11.71
CA GLU A 44 -6.80 -3.54 12.22
C GLU A 44 -6.16 -4.81 11.63
N THR A 45 -5.78 -4.80 10.34
CA THR A 45 -5.01 -5.89 9.72
C THR A 45 -3.67 -6.08 10.41
N ALA A 46 -2.92 -5.01 10.68
CA ALA A 46 -1.63 -5.08 11.37
C ALA A 46 -1.77 -5.63 12.80
N GLU A 47 -2.75 -5.14 13.55
CA GLU A 47 -3.04 -5.59 14.92
C GLU A 47 -3.39 -7.09 14.97
N LEU A 48 -4.23 -7.56 14.04
CA LEU A 48 -4.62 -8.97 13.95
C LEU A 48 -3.47 -9.86 13.49
N ALA A 49 -2.71 -9.43 12.49
CA ALA A 49 -1.56 -10.18 11.98
C ALA A 49 -0.43 -10.30 13.02
N MET A 50 -0.26 -9.30 13.89
CA MET A 50 0.76 -9.29 14.95
C MET A 50 0.22 -9.77 16.30
N SER A 51 -1.02 -10.24 16.36
CA SER A 51 -1.62 -10.72 17.62
C SER A 51 -0.77 -11.82 18.27
N GLY A 52 -0.46 -11.64 19.55
CA GLY A 52 0.35 -12.58 20.33
C GLY A 52 1.86 -12.49 20.09
N ARG A 53 2.33 -11.49 19.34
CA ARG A 53 3.76 -11.22 19.07
C ARG A 53 4.18 -9.90 19.70
N ASP A 54 5.40 -9.84 20.20
CA ASP A 54 6.01 -8.60 20.72
C ASP A 54 6.70 -7.86 19.57
N VAL A 55 5.88 -7.35 18.64
CA VAL A 55 6.33 -6.59 17.47
C VAL A 55 5.70 -5.19 17.55
N PRO A 56 6.49 -4.11 17.63
CA PRO A 56 5.96 -2.76 17.66
C PRO A 56 5.21 -2.42 16.36
N LEU A 57 4.11 -1.66 16.50
CA LEU A 57 3.31 -1.15 15.39
C LEU A 57 3.56 0.34 15.23
N GLU A 58 3.86 0.79 14.01
CA GLU A 58 4.04 2.20 13.69
C GLU A 58 3.15 2.63 12.51
N THR A 59 2.66 3.85 12.58
CA THR A 59 1.87 4.46 11.49
C THR A 59 2.79 5.23 10.55
N GLU A 60 2.68 4.97 9.23
CA GLU A 60 3.36 5.72 8.17
C GLU A 60 2.33 6.35 7.20
N PRO A 61 2.07 7.66 7.32
CA PRO A 61 1.09 8.35 6.48
C PRO A 61 1.42 8.33 4.98
N LEU A 62 2.69 8.18 4.61
CA LEU A 62 3.09 8.07 3.21
C LEU A 62 2.58 6.79 2.54
N LEU A 63 2.12 5.80 3.32
CA LEU A 63 1.53 4.55 2.83
C LEU A 63 0.00 4.60 2.70
N ASP A 64 -0.63 5.74 2.96
CA ASP A 64 -2.07 5.90 2.80
C ASP A 64 -2.52 5.61 1.35
N ASP A 65 -3.76 5.17 1.19
CA ASP A 65 -4.34 5.00 -0.13
C ASP A 65 -4.38 6.33 -0.91
N VAL A 66 -4.65 6.28 -2.20
CA VAL A 66 -4.76 7.48 -3.04
C VAL A 66 -5.87 8.36 -2.51
N ASN A 67 -5.55 9.64 -2.28
CA ASN A 67 -6.57 10.63 -1.95
C ASN A 67 -7.38 10.96 -3.21
N ILE A 68 -8.60 10.44 -3.27
CA ILE A 68 -9.51 10.62 -4.40
C ILE A 68 -10.42 11.85 -4.26
N GLY A 69 -10.27 12.62 -3.18
CA GLY A 69 -10.97 13.88 -2.95
C GLY A 69 -12.48 13.76 -3.04
N GLU A 70 -13.09 14.54 -3.94
CA GLU A 70 -14.56 14.59 -4.11
C GLU A 70 -15.19 13.28 -4.59
N LEU A 71 -14.37 12.29 -5.01
CA LEU A 71 -14.87 10.98 -5.40
C LEU A 71 -15.07 10.04 -4.20
N GLU A 72 -14.79 10.52 -2.98
CA GLU A 72 -15.02 9.76 -1.76
C GLU A 72 -16.49 9.31 -1.65
N GLY A 73 -16.70 8.04 -1.28
CA GLY A 73 -18.03 7.44 -1.20
C GLY A 73 -18.68 7.07 -2.54
N TRP A 74 -18.06 7.38 -3.67
CA TRP A 74 -18.63 7.02 -4.98
C TRP A 74 -18.60 5.51 -5.22
N GLU A 75 -19.53 5.06 -6.09
CA GLU A 75 -19.52 3.68 -6.58
C GLU A 75 -18.23 3.41 -7.38
N ILE A 76 -17.71 2.19 -7.23
CA ILE A 76 -16.43 1.78 -7.82
C ILE A 76 -16.41 1.89 -9.35
N ALA A 77 -17.56 1.63 -10.00
CA ALA A 77 -17.69 1.73 -11.45
C ALA A 77 -17.48 3.17 -11.94
N ARG A 78 -18.09 4.14 -11.26
CA ARG A 78 -17.98 5.56 -11.57
C ARG A 78 -16.57 6.08 -11.30
N TYR A 79 -15.97 5.68 -10.19
CA TYR A 79 -14.56 6.00 -9.91
C TYR A 79 -13.63 5.48 -11.02
N ARG A 80 -13.81 4.23 -11.46
CA ARG A 80 -12.99 3.63 -12.54
C ARG A 80 -13.15 4.37 -13.86
N GLU A 81 -14.32 4.91 -14.16
CA GLU A 81 -14.57 5.72 -15.35
C GLU A 81 -13.78 7.03 -15.29
N VAL A 82 -13.89 7.77 -14.19
CA VAL A 82 -13.12 9.01 -13.97
C VAL A 82 -11.62 8.73 -14.03
N LYS A 83 -11.14 7.70 -13.31
CA LYS A 83 -9.73 7.30 -13.32
C LYS A 83 -9.21 7.04 -14.74
N ARG A 84 -10.02 6.38 -15.59
CA ARG A 84 -9.62 6.10 -16.99
C ARG A 84 -9.59 7.35 -17.87
N SER A 85 -10.42 8.34 -17.58
CA SER A 85 -10.46 9.61 -18.33
C SER A 85 -9.39 10.60 -17.90
N LEU A 86 -8.85 10.47 -16.67
CA LEU A 86 -7.76 11.29 -16.17
C LEU A 86 -6.41 10.66 -16.57
N GLY A 87 -5.46 11.49 -16.98
CA GLY A 87 -4.06 11.06 -17.04
C GLY A 87 -3.51 10.81 -15.63
N ARG A 88 -2.42 10.07 -15.52
CA ARG A 88 -1.79 9.79 -14.23
C ARG A 88 -1.29 11.04 -13.51
N ASP A 89 -0.89 12.05 -14.30
CA ASP A 89 -0.38 13.34 -13.87
C ASP A 89 -1.46 14.32 -13.37
N ARG A 90 -2.74 14.01 -13.63
CA ARG A 90 -3.86 14.89 -13.26
C ARG A 90 -4.46 14.47 -11.92
N PRO A 91 -4.56 15.42 -10.94
CA PRO A 91 -5.16 15.12 -9.67
C PRO A 91 -6.68 14.87 -9.80
N PHE A 92 -7.19 13.98 -8.95
CA PHE A 92 -8.63 13.89 -8.71
C PHE A 92 -9.15 15.23 -8.15
N PRO A 93 -10.39 15.63 -8.44
CA PRO A 93 -10.96 16.84 -7.86
C PRO A 93 -10.85 16.85 -6.33
N GLY A 94 -10.16 17.83 -5.76
CA GLY A 94 -9.91 17.89 -4.31
C GLY A 94 -8.95 16.83 -3.75
N GLY A 95 -8.31 16.04 -4.59
CA GLY A 95 -7.40 14.95 -4.22
C GLY A 95 -5.99 15.08 -4.79
N GLU A 96 -5.27 13.97 -4.87
CA GLU A 96 -3.94 13.88 -5.48
C GLU A 96 -4.01 13.17 -6.84
N SER A 97 -2.96 13.30 -7.65
CA SER A 97 -2.78 12.50 -8.86
C SER A 97 -2.20 11.12 -8.54
N LEU A 98 -2.31 10.18 -9.49
CA LEU A 98 -1.67 8.88 -9.34
C LEU A 98 -0.14 8.99 -9.30
N ASP A 99 0.42 10.00 -9.96
CA ASP A 99 1.86 10.23 -9.95
C ASP A 99 2.32 10.90 -8.65
N ASP A 100 1.52 11.78 -8.04
CA ASP A 100 1.79 12.28 -6.69
C ASP A 100 1.77 11.16 -5.66
N ALA A 101 0.76 10.29 -5.71
CA ALA A 101 0.68 9.11 -4.87
C ALA A 101 1.91 8.18 -5.08
N ALA A 102 2.31 7.95 -6.33
CA ALA A 102 3.47 7.13 -6.66
C ALA A 102 4.77 7.69 -6.06
N ARG A 103 5.01 9.00 -6.19
CA ARG A 103 6.18 9.68 -5.57
C ARG A 103 6.15 9.54 -4.04
N ARG A 104 4.98 9.67 -3.44
CA ARG A 104 4.76 9.51 -2.00
C ARG A 104 5.10 8.08 -1.54
N TYR A 105 4.67 7.05 -2.28
CA TYR A 105 5.00 5.65 -1.99
C TYR A 105 6.49 5.38 -2.16
N ALA A 106 7.12 5.90 -3.21
CA ALA A 106 8.57 5.77 -3.41
C ALA A 106 9.35 6.34 -2.23
N LEU A 107 8.93 7.51 -1.71
CA LEU A 107 9.53 8.10 -0.52
C LEU A 107 9.33 7.22 0.73
N ALA A 108 8.12 6.65 0.92
CA ALA A 108 7.86 5.72 2.02
C ALA A 108 8.80 4.51 1.97
N PHE A 109 8.94 3.88 0.80
CA PHE A 109 9.80 2.70 0.62
C PHE A 109 11.28 3.02 0.85
N ARG A 110 11.76 4.18 0.41
CA ARG A 110 13.13 4.62 0.72
C ARG A 110 13.35 4.78 2.22
N ARG A 111 12.45 5.45 2.92
CA ARG A 111 12.54 5.63 4.38
C ARG A 111 12.55 4.29 5.12
N LEU A 112 11.76 3.32 4.68
CA LEU A 112 11.77 1.97 5.26
C LEU A 112 13.13 1.29 5.09
N VAL A 113 13.74 1.38 3.91
CA VAL A 113 15.08 0.83 3.66
C VAL A 113 16.15 1.57 4.45
N GLU A 114 16.11 2.90 4.49
CA GLU A 114 17.08 3.75 5.19
C GLU A 114 17.07 3.56 6.71
N ARG A 115 15.95 3.14 7.29
CA ARG A 115 15.86 2.81 8.72
C ARG A 115 16.85 1.72 9.16
N GLY A 116 17.25 0.85 8.26
CA GLY A 116 18.15 -0.25 8.58
C GLY A 116 17.59 -1.23 9.61
N ALA A 117 16.27 -1.17 9.87
CA ALA A 117 15.60 -2.18 10.66
C ALA A 117 15.70 -3.54 9.93
N GLY A 118 15.74 -4.62 10.67
CA GLY A 118 15.80 -5.97 10.09
C GLY A 118 14.56 -6.28 9.24
N ARG A 119 13.74 -7.24 9.63
CA ARG A 119 12.53 -7.57 8.87
C ARG A 119 11.34 -6.71 9.31
N VAL A 120 10.73 -6.01 8.35
CA VAL A 120 9.57 -5.13 8.57
C VAL A 120 8.36 -5.69 7.80
N LEU A 121 7.24 -5.88 8.50
CA LEU A 121 5.96 -6.08 7.83
C LEU A 121 5.36 -4.71 7.50
N VAL A 122 4.96 -4.52 6.23
CA VAL A 122 4.26 -3.31 5.79
C VAL A 122 2.82 -3.65 5.41
N VAL A 123 1.86 -3.04 6.08
CA VAL A 123 0.42 -3.21 5.82
C VAL A 123 -0.13 -1.92 5.23
N CYS A 124 -0.48 -1.97 3.96
CA CYS A 124 -0.96 -0.82 3.22
C CYS A 124 -2.10 -1.19 2.25
N HIS A 125 -2.09 -0.68 1.04
CA HIS A 125 -3.18 -0.80 0.07
C HIS A 125 -2.73 -1.46 -1.22
N GLU A 126 -3.67 -1.81 -2.08
CA GLU A 126 -3.39 -2.46 -3.37
C GLU A 126 -2.41 -1.65 -4.22
N ILE A 127 -2.63 -0.33 -4.35
CA ILE A 127 -1.86 0.51 -5.28
C ILE A 127 -0.37 0.58 -4.92
N PRO A 128 0.06 0.90 -3.69
CA PRO A 128 1.47 0.90 -3.34
C PRO A 128 2.14 -0.46 -3.52
N VAL A 129 1.47 -1.56 -3.16
CA VAL A 129 2.01 -2.92 -3.36
C VAL A 129 2.17 -3.22 -4.84
N ARG A 130 1.15 -2.97 -5.66
CA ARG A 130 1.19 -3.17 -7.10
C ARG A 130 2.31 -2.36 -7.75
N TYR A 131 2.49 -1.10 -7.36
CA TYR A 131 3.56 -0.26 -7.90
C TYR A 131 4.95 -0.82 -7.55
N ALA A 132 5.15 -1.26 -6.31
CA ALA A 132 6.40 -1.89 -5.91
C ALA A 132 6.70 -3.17 -6.71
N LEU A 133 5.69 -4.03 -6.89
CA LEU A 133 5.82 -5.28 -7.64
C LEU A 133 6.10 -5.03 -9.12
N ASN A 134 5.36 -4.14 -9.77
CA ASN A 134 5.58 -3.80 -11.19
C ASN A 134 6.95 -3.16 -11.41
N ALA A 135 7.35 -2.25 -10.54
CA ALA A 135 8.67 -1.64 -10.61
C ALA A 135 9.80 -2.67 -10.41
N ALA A 136 9.66 -3.58 -9.44
CA ALA A 136 10.62 -4.65 -9.19
C ALA A 136 10.71 -5.65 -10.34
N ALA A 137 9.59 -5.92 -11.02
CA ALA A 137 9.54 -6.76 -12.22
C ALA A 137 10.09 -6.07 -13.48
N GLY A 138 10.49 -4.80 -13.40
CA GLY A 138 11.04 -4.06 -14.54
C GLY A 138 9.99 -3.54 -15.53
N SER A 139 8.70 -3.51 -15.13
CA SER A 139 7.61 -2.99 -15.97
C SER A 139 7.85 -1.53 -16.38
N ASP A 140 7.41 -1.17 -17.58
CA ASP A 140 7.41 0.21 -18.07
C ASP A 140 6.17 1.00 -17.67
N SER A 141 5.29 0.38 -16.87
CA SER A 141 4.07 1.00 -16.33
C SER A 141 3.80 0.56 -14.91
N LEU A 142 3.42 1.51 -14.05
CA LEU A 142 3.01 1.21 -12.68
C LEU A 142 1.63 0.54 -12.59
N ASP A 143 0.75 0.77 -13.58
CA ASP A 143 -0.60 0.21 -13.65
C ASP A 143 -0.72 -0.97 -14.64
N GLY A 144 0.36 -1.29 -15.33
CA GLY A 144 0.41 -2.33 -16.34
C GLY A 144 0.75 -3.72 -15.80
N PRO A 145 1.06 -4.67 -16.73
CA PRO A 145 1.55 -5.98 -16.36
C PRO A 145 2.92 -5.88 -15.66
N PRO A 146 3.35 -6.93 -14.91
CA PRO A 146 2.65 -8.20 -14.78
C PRO A 146 1.55 -8.22 -13.70
N PHE A 147 1.46 -7.20 -12.83
CA PHE A 147 0.52 -7.18 -11.72
C PHE A 147 -0.58 -6.14 -11.97
N HIS A 148 -1.81 -6.60 -12.21
CA HIS A 148 -2.99 -5.75 -12.40
C HIS A 148 -3.87 -5.66 -11.15
N GLU A 149 -3.96 -6.75 -10.39
CA GLU A 149 -4.71 -6.87 -9.15
C GLU A 149 -3.86 -7.59 -8.11
N ILE A 150 -4.01 -7.18 -6.87
CA ILE A 150 -3.29 -7.74 -5.74
C ILE A 150 -4.31 -8.33 -4.78
N PRO A 151 -4.18 -9.62 -4.39
CA PRO A 151 -5.05 -10.22 -3.39
C PRO A 151 -4.95 -9.51 -2.05
N ASN A 152 -6.06 -9.43 -1.31
CA ASN A 152 -6.06 -8.93 0.05
C ASN A 152 -5.17 -9.81 0.96
N ALA A 153 -4.55 -9.19 1.95
CA ALA A 153 -3.75 -9.86 2.98
C ALA A 153 -2.73 -10.90 2.46
N ALA A 154 -2.27 -10.75 1.20
CA ALA A 154 -1.24 -11.58 0.62
C ALA A 154 0.16 -10.97 0.88
N PRO A 155 1.10 -11.71 1.49
CA PRO A 155 2.44 -11.18 1.73
C PRO A 155 3.31 -11.29 0.48
N PHE A 156 4.07 -10.22 0.22
CA PHE A 156 5.11 -10.15 -0.80
C PHE A 156 6.44 -9.79 -0.15
N LEU A 157 7.48 -10.53 -0.45
CA LEU A 157 8.81 -10.31 0.12
C LEU A 157 9.67 -9.47 -0.80
N PHE A 158 10.29 -8.44 -0.25
CA PHE A 158 11.31 -7.64 -0.91
C PHE A 158 12.59 -7.67 -0.08
N GLU A 159 13.72 -7.90 -0.71
CA GLU A 159 15.02 -7.56 -0.13
C GLU A 159 15.21 -6.05 -0.14
N GLY A 160 15.93 -5.48 0.84
CA GLY A 160 16.03 -4.04 0.99
C GLY A 160 16.56 -3.31 -0.24
N ASP A 161 17.58 -3.88 -0.90
CA ASP A 161 18.13 -3.32 -2.14
C ASP A 161 17.17 -3.44 -3.34
N ALA A 162 16.35 -4.48 -3.40
CA ALA A 162 15.31 -4.64 -4.42
C ALA A 162 14.18 -3.60 -4.20
N LEU A 163 13.78 -3.37 -2.96
CA LEU A 163 12.80 -2.33 -2.64
C LEU A 163 13.34 -0.93 -2.95
N ALA A 164 14.62 -0.66 -2.66
CA ALA A 164 15.26 0.61 -2.99
C ALA A 164 15.28 0.86 -4.51
N ARG A 165 15.62 -0.16 -5.32
CA ARG A 165 15.56 -0.06 -6.78
C ARG A 165 14.12 0.15 -7.29
N ALA A 166 13.15 -0.58 -6.72
CA ALA A 166 11.74 -0.41 -7.05
C ALA A 166 11.27 1.02 -6.76
N ALA A 167 11.63 1.58 -5.61
CA ALA A 167 11.31 2.96 -5.26
C ALA A 167 11.88 3.96 -6.27
N GLY A 168 13.14 3.81 -6.68
CA GLY A 168 13.74 4.65 -7.73
C GLY A 168 13.03 4.53 -9.08
N ARG A 169 12.60 3.31 -9.46
CA ARG A 169 11.85 3.11 -10.70
C ARG A 169 10.42 3.68 -10.62
N ILE A 170 9.74 3.55 -9.48
CA ILE A 170 8.42 4.19 -9.27
C ILE A 170 8.53 5.69 -9.52
N GLU A 171 9.53 6.34 -8.94
CA GLU A 171 9.76 7.77 -9.11
C GLU A 171 10.02 8.15 -10.58
N ALA A 172 10.87 7.38 -11.28
CA ALA A 172 11.16 7.60 -12.68
C ALA A 172 9.92 7.44 -13.59
N LEU A 173 8.98 6.54 -13.24
CA LEU A 173 7.76 6.31 -14.02
C LEU A 173 6.62 7.28 -13.65
N ALA A 174 6.73 7.98 -12.53
CA ALA A 174 5.78 9.00 -12.09
C ALA A 174 6.08 10.41 -12.64
N GLY A 175 7.09 10.55 -13.50
CA GLY A 175 7.44 11.80 -14.21
C GLY A 175 8.18 12.80 -13.34
#